data_0fb8096fad498c49afa92b21cea7193e
#
_entry.id   0fb8096fad498c49afa92b21cea7193e
#
_cell.length_a   1.000
_cell.length_b   1.000
_cell.length_c   1.000
_cell.angle_alpha   90.00
_cell.angle_beta   90.00
_cell.angle_gamma   90.00
#
_symmetry.space_group_name_H-M   'P 1'
#
loop_
_entity.id
_entity.type
_entity.pdbx_description
1 polymer ?
#
loop_
_entity_poly.entity_id
_entity_poly.type
_entity_poly.pdbx_seq_one_letter_code
_entity_poly.pdbx_strand_id
1 'polypeptide(L)'
;MWVFVVENKTFGNRAFCRQVEGRQQFGDYSQEALQDLIRWRDIWAPALRAALRQIGGLSLKPIIARALQMGDELHNRSNAASSLFANAMAVPMMEAGVPKEALISTLDYLAGHELFFLGLSMASAKATADPARGIKYSTVVTAMARNGTEFGIQVSSLEDEWFAAPAPPVKGLFLPGYSEKDAGLDMGDSAITETVGWGGFVLGGAPGILSLVGGTPEEALSYSREMRQITVTTSPEFRIPALGFEGTAVGIDVRKVVQTNILPVIDTALAHKNPGHPIIGAGLVRPPLECFKKALSRFTEKYGLN
;
A
#
# COMPACT_ATOMS: atom_id res chain seq x y z
N MET A 1 -4.70 20.10 -8.69
CA MET A 1 -4.38 18.79 -8.09
C MET A 1 -5.64 17.97 -8.05
N TRP A 2 -5.57 16.70 -8.47
CA TRP A 2 -6.70 15.78 -8.48
C TRP A 2 -6.58 14.79 -7.33
N VAL A 3 -7.74 14.45 -6.73
CA VAL A 3 -7.79 13.60 -5.55
C VAL A 3 -8.91 12.59 -5.74
N PHE A 4 -8.59 11.30 -5.59
CA PHE A 4 -9.61 10.29 -5.34
C PHE A 4 -10.01 10.32 -3.87
N VAL A 5 -11.31 10.21 -3.62
CA VAL A 5 -11.88 10.08 -2.29
C VAL A 5 -12.35 8.64 -2.12
N VAL A 6 -11.76 7.93 -1.18
CA VAL A 6 -12.20 6.58 -0.80
C VAL A 6 -12.99 6.68 0.49
N GLU A 7 -14.22 6.21 0.46
CA GLU A 7 -15.14 6.23 1.61
C GLU A 7 -15.38 4.82 2.14
N ASN A 8 -15.19 4.64 3.44
CA ASN A 8 -15.62 3.43 4.12
C ASN A 8 -17.12 3.53 4.43
N LYS A 9 -17.94 2.80 3.70
CA LYS A 9 -19.40 2.86 3.84
C LYS A 9 -19.94 2.35 5.18
N THR A 10 -19.17 1.52 5.88
CA THR A 10 -19.56 0.99 7.19
C THR A 10 -19.40 2.02 8.31
N PHE A 11 -18.31 2.78 8.28
CA PHE A 11 -17.94 3.72 9.34
C PHE A 11 -18.07 5.20 8.92
N GLY A 12 -18.28 5.48 7.63
CA GLY A 12 -18.47 6.84 7.11
C GLY A 12 -17.21 7.69 7.01
N ASN A 13 -16.05 7.16 7.41
CA ASN A 13 -14.78 7.86 7.29
C ASN A 13 -14.24 7.85 5.86
N ARG A 14 -13.36 8.81 5.56
CA ARG A 14 -12.81 9.02 4.22
C ARG A 14 -11.30 9.09 4.28
N ALA A 15 -10.67 8.52 3.26
CA ALA A 15 -9.27 8.69 2.98
C ALA A 15 -9.06 9.26 1.56
N PHE A 16 -7.91 9.87 1.34
CA PHE A 16 -7.63 10.62 0.12
C PHE A 16 -6.35 10.08 -0.52
N CYS A 17 -6.43 9.84 -1.82
CA CYS A 17 -5.29 9.55 -2.66
C CYS A 17 -5.07 10.70 -3.63
N ARG A 18 -3.91 11.33 -3.57
CA ARG A 18 -3.46 12.26 -4.61
C ARG A 18 -2.82 11.47 -5.72
N GLN A 19 -3.29 11.67 -6.94
CA GLN A 19 -2.61 11.13 -8.10
C GLN A 19 -1.59 12.16 -8.56
N VAL A 20 -0.34 11.85 -8.36
CA VAL A 20 0.81 12.71 -8.69
C VAL A 20 1.80 11.99 -9.61
N GLU A 21 1.42 10.81 -10.09
CA GLU A 21 2.24 9.97 -10.94
C GLU A 21 1.69 9.95 -12.36
N GLY A 22 2.59 10.05 -13.30
CA GLY A 22 2.37 9.67 -14.67
C GLY A 22 2.84 8.24 -14.92
N ARG A 23 3.28 7.97 -16.14
CA ARG A 23 3.93 6.70 -16.54
C ARG A 23 5.36 6.58 -15.99
N GLN A 24 5.90 7.69 -15.49
CA GLN A 24 7.24 7.76 -14.92
C GLN A 24 7.22 7.30 -13.46
N GLN A 25 8.35 6.84 -12.98
CA GLN A 25 8.50 6.34 -11.63
C GLN A 25 8.59 7.47 -10.59
N PHE A 26 8.29 7.16 -9.35
CA PHE A 26 8.49 8.08 -8.23
C PHE A 26 9.90 8.67 -8.20
N GLY A 27 9.98 9.98 -7.93
CA GLY A 27 11.24 10.71 -7.89
C GLY A 27 11.74 11.24 -9.23
N ASP A 28 11.06 10.91 -10.34
CA ASP A 28 11.37 11.44 -11.66
C ASP A 28 10.91 12.90 -11.80
N TYR A 29 11.82 13.79 -12.17
CA TYR A 29 11.58 15.22 -12.42
C TYR A 29 11.76 15.58 -13.90
N SER A 30 11.62 14.60 -14.79
CA SER A 30 11.74 14.80 -16.24
C SER A 30 10.61 15.65 -16.82
N GLN A 31 10.80 16.12 -18.06
CA GLN A 31 9.75 16.83 -18.81
C GLN A 31 8.57 15.91 -19.11
N GLU A 32 8.82 14.62 -19.29
CA GLU A 32 7.80 13.58 -19.47
C GLU A 32 6.92 13.46 -18.23
N ALA A 33 7.50 13.42 -17.03
CA ALA A 33 6.76 13.42 -15.77
C ALA A 33 5.87 14.67 -15.63
N LEU A 34 6.38 15.84 -15.98
CA LEU A 34 5.59 17.09 -16.00
C LEU A 34 4.43 17.02 -17.00
N GLN A 35 4.66 16.48 -18.21
CA GLN A 35 3.60 16.32 -19.21
C GLN A 35 2.50 15.37 -18.73
N ASP A 36 2.85 14.31 -18.03
CA ASP A 36 1.85 13.38 -17.46
C ASP A 36 1.03 14.04 -16.34
N LEU A 37 1.63 14.90 -15.51
CA LEU A 37 0.87 15.71 -14.53
C LEU A 37 -0.11 16.67 -15.22
N ILE A 38 0.27 17.23 -16.37
CA ILE A 38 -0.62 18.08 -17.20
C ILE A 38 -1.77 17.22 -17.78
N ARG A 39 -1.47 16.01 -18.30
CA ARG A 39 -2.51 15.07 -18.76
C ARG A 39 -3.46 14.65 -17.66
N TRP A 40 -2.94 14.44 -16.44
CA TRP A 40 -3.77 14.20 -15.25
C TRP A 40 -4.76 15.34 -15.03
N ARG A 41 -4.29 16.57 -15.12
CA ARG A 41 -5.13 17.75 -14.90
C ARG A 41 -6.20 17.89 -15.98
N ASP A 42 -5.84 17.71 -17.24
CA ASP A 42 -6.66 18.15 -18.37
C ASP A 42 -7.45 17.01 -19.03
N ILE A 43 -7.01 15.75 -18.88
CA ILE A 43 -7.58 14.60 -19.60
C ILE A 43 -8.04 13.49 -18.64
N TRP A 44 -7.10 12.84 -17.93
CA TRP A 44 -7.39 11.60 -17.23
C TRP A 44 -8.33 11.77 -16.03
N ALA A 45 -8.08 12.74 -15.18
CA ALA A 45 -8.95 12.98 -14.03
C ALA A 45 -10.33 13.53 -14.41
N PRO A 46 -10.51 14.45 -15.38
CA PRO A 46 -11.82 14.81 -15.91
C PRO A 46 -12.62 13.61 -16.45
N ALA A 47 -11.97 12.72 -17.23
CA ALA A 47 -12.62 11.53 -17.78
C ALA A 47 -13.08 10.57 -16.69
N LEU A 48 -12.18 10.23 -15.74
CA LEU A 48 -12.51 9.36 -14.59
C LEU A 48 -13.56 9.97 -13.68
N ARG A 49 -13.53 11.29 -13.46
CA ARG A 49 -14.56 12.00 -12.70
C ARG A 49 -15.93 11.89 -13.36
N ALA A 50 -16.00 12.09 -14.68
CA ALA A 50 -17.26 11.98 -15.41
C ALA A 50 -17.86 10.58 -15.23
N ALA A 51 -17.07 9.55 -15.43
CA ALA A 51 -17.47 8.15 -15.27
C ALA A 51 -17.90 7.83 -13.83
N LEU A 52 -17.11 8.22 -12.81
CA LEU A 52 -17.47 7.98 -11.41
C LEU A 52 -18.74 8.70 -10.99
N ARG A 53 -19.01 9.89 -11.52
CA ARG A 53 -20.28 10.60 -11.29
C ARG A 53 -21.45 9.88 -11.95
N GLN A 54 -21.27 9.37 -13.15
CA GLN A 54 -22.28 8.63 -13.90
C GLN A 54 -22.81 7.42 -13.11
N ILE A 55 -21.89 6.68 -12.46
CA ILE A 55 -22.22 5.45 -11.71
C ILE A 55 -22.40 5.68 -10.20
N GLY A 56 -22.27 6.91 -9.71
CA GLY A 56 -22.39 7.23 -8.28
C GLY A 56 -21.24 6.73 -7.41
N GLY A 57 -20.09 6.37 -8.01
CA GLY A 57 -18.92 5.80 -7.35
C GLY A 57 -18.69 4.35 -7.69
N LEU A 58 -17.47 3.84 -7.39
CA LEU A 58 -17.04 2.47 -7.68
C LEU A 58 -16.64 1.75 -6.40
N SER A 59 -17.19 0.55 -6.16
CA SER A 59 -16.74 -0.30 -5.06
C SER A 59 -15.37 -0.89 -5.36
N LEU A 60 -14.38 -0.60 -4.51
CA LEU A 60 -13.02 -1.11 -4.67
C LEU A 60 -12.85 -2.51 -4.08
N LYS A 61 -13.68 -2.93 -3.11
CA LYS A 61 -13.56 -4.24 -2.45
C LYS A 61 -13.55 -5.43 -3.42
N PRO A 62 -14.45 -5.54 -4.41
CA PRO A 62 -14.40 -6.65 -5.37
C PRO A 62 -13.15 -6.63 -6.26
N ILE A 63 -12.67 -5.43 -6.64
CA ILE A 63 -11.44 -5.27 -7.42
C ILE A 63 -10.25 -5.77 -6.61
N ILE A 64 -10.11 -5.30 -5.37
CA ILE A 64 -9.04 -5.70 -4.45
C ILE A 64 -9.07 -7.22 -4.22
N ALA A 65 -10.22 -7.79 -3.87
CA ALA A 65 -10.35 -9.22 -3.63
C ALA A 65 -9.95 -10.05 -4.86
N ARG A 66 -10.37 -9.62 -6.04
CA ARG A 66 -10.03 -10.30 -7.29
C ARG A 66 -8.56 -10.15 -7.67
N ALA A 67 -7.98 -8.97 -7.50
CA ALA A 67 -6.58 -8.70 -7.80
C ALA A 67 -5.64 -9.54 -6.92
N LEU A 68 -5.94 -9.67 -5.61
CA LEU A 68 -5.23 -10.56 -4.70
C LEU A 68 -5.28 -12.03 -5.14
N GLN A 69 -6.43 -12.49 -5.68
CA GLN A 69 -6.55 -13.83 -6.24
C GLN A 69 -5.80 -14.02 -7.57
N MET A 70 -5.53 -12.92 -8.28
CA MET A 70 -4.80 -12.90 -9.54
C MET A 70 -3.29 -12.70 -9.38
N GLY A 71 -2.80 -12.62 -8.14
CA GLY A 71 -1.37 -12.54 -7.86
C GLY A 71 -0.82 -11.13 -7.64
N ASP A 72 -1.67 -10.14 -7.41
CA ASP A 72 -1.24 -8.86 -6.85
C ASP A 72 -1.07 -8.97 -5.32
N GLU A 73 -0.21 -8.13 -4.75
CA GLU A 73 -0.12 -7.92 -3.31
C GLU A 73 -0.56 -6.49 -2.90
N LEU A 74 -0.81 -5.62 -3.87
CA LEU A 74 -1.37 -4.27 -3.69
C LEU A 74 -0.47 -3.23 -3.01
N HIS A 75 0.82 -3.47 -2.98
CA HIS A 75 1.83 -2.49 -2.59
C HIS A 75 2.78 -2.20 -3.77
N ASN A 76 3.72 -3.10 -4.09
CA ASN A 76 4.61 -2.94 -5.26
C ASN A 76 4.07 -3.58 -6.54
N ARG A 77 3.05 -4.42 -6.44
CA ARG A 77 2.41 -5.06 -7.57
C ARG A 77 0.90 -4.82 -7.53
N SER A 78 0.40 -4.05 -8.49
CA SER A 78 -1.02 -3.69 -8.63
C SER A 78 -1.53 -3.86 -10.06
N ASN A 79 -0.90 -4.72 -10.86
CA ASN A 79 -1.19 -4.89 -12.29
C ASN A 79 -2.62 -5.37 -12.55
N ALA A 80 -3.04 -6.41 -11.81
CA ALA A 80 -4.39 -6.93 -11.93
C ALA A 80 -5.42 -5.91 -11.45
N ALA A 81 -5.17 -5.23 -10.33
CA ALA A 81 -6.05 -4.19 -9.81
C ALA A 81 -6.20 -3.01 -10.77
N SER A 82 -5.09 -2.53 -11.36
CA SER A 82 -5.11 -1.45 -12.37
C SER A 82 -5.91 -1.86 -13.60
N SER A 83 -5.71 -3.09 -14.11
CA SER A 83 -6.46 -3.62 -15.25
C SER A 83 -7.95 -3.80 -14.96
N LEU A 84 -8.30 -4.33 -13.79
CA LEU A 84 -9.69 -4.48 -13.36
C LEU A 84 -10.38 -3.13 -13.19
N PHE A 85 -9.67 -2.13 -12.66
CA PHE A 85 -10.18 -0.77 -12.56
C PHE A 85 -10.39 -0.15 -13.94
N ALA A 86 -9.45 -0.27 -14.87
CA ALA A 86 -9.58 0.19 -16.25
C ALA A 86 -10.82 -0.41 -16.92
N ASN A 87 -11.01 -1.73 -16.81
CA ASN A 87 -12.17 -2.42 -17.33
C ASN A 87 -13.48 -1.91 -16.72
N ALA A 88 -13.52 -1.69 -15.40
CA ALA A 88 -14.71 -1.19 -14.71
C ALA A 88 -15.07 0.24 -15.11
N MET A 89 -14.09 1.05 -15.55
CA MET A 89 -14.30 2.45 -15.93
C MET A 89 -14.58 2.66 -17.42
N ALA A 90 -14.29 1.68 -18.30
CA ALA A 90 -14.40 1.84 -19.73
C ALA A 90 -15.84 2.18 -20.20
N VAL A 91 -16.82 1.37 -19.83
CA VAL A 91 -18.23 1.62 -20.18
C VAL A 91 -18.75 2.88 -19.54
N PRO A 92 -18.58 3.13 -18.22
CA PRO A 92 -19.01 4.39 -17.60
C PRO A 92 -18.44 5.65 -18.24
N MET A 93 -17.19 5.64 -18.72
CA MET A 93 -16.63 6.77 -19.45
C MET A 93 -17.33 7.01 -20.78
N MET A 94 -17.68 5.94 -21.52
CA MET A 94 -18.47 6.06 -22.76
C MET A 94 -19.85 6.60 -22.50
N GLU A 95 -20.56 6.08 -21.50
CA GLU A 95 -21.90 6.51 -21.12
C GLU A 95 -21.94 7.96 -20.60
N ALA A 96 -20.87 8.40 -19.95
CA ALA A 96 -20.68 9.78 -19.50
C ALA A 96 -20.34 10.75 -20.64
N GLY A 97 -20.24 10.28 -21.90
CA GLY A 97 -19.93 11.11 -23.05
C GLY A 97 -18.50 11.64 -23.07
N VAL A 98 -17.54 10.93 -22.45
CA VAL A 98 -16.14 11.32 -22.52
C VAL A 98 -15.67 11.31 -23.99
N PRO A 99 -15.03 12.39 -24.48
CA PRO A 99 -14.54 12.45 -25.86
C PRO A 99 -13.62 11.26 -26.17
N LYS A 100 -13.72 10.73 -27.40
CA LYS A 100 -13.00 9.52 -27.83
C LYS A 100 -11.51 9.58 -27.56
N GLU A 101 -10.87 10.71 -27.85
CA GLU A 101 -9.44 10.93 -27.64
C GLU A 101 -9.06 10.88 -26.15
N ALA A 102 -9.88 11.48 -25.29
CA ALA A 102 -9.70 11.44 -23.85
C ALA A 102 -9.95 10.03 -23.27
N LEU A 103 -10.96 9.33 -23.79
CA LEU A 103 -11.24 7.93 -23.43
C LEU A 103 -10.04 7.03 -23.77
N ILE A 104 -9.55 7.08 -25.00
CA ILE A 104 -8.39 6.28 -25.45
C ILE A 104 -7.17 6.61 -24.59
N SER A 105 -6.85 7.90 -24.43
CA SER A 105 -5.71 8.34 -23.61
C SER A 105 -5.80 7.86 -22.16
N THR A 106 -6.99 7.90 -21.56
CA THR A 106 -7.20 7.46 -20.19
C THR A 106 -7.05 5.94 -20.05
N LEU A 107 -7.64 5.17 -20.95
CA LEU A 107 -7.53 3.71 -20.92
C LEU A 107 -6.10 3.24 -21.19
N ASP A 108 -5.41 3.86 -22.15
CA ASP A 108 -4.01 3.57 -22.46
C ASP A 108 -3.09 3.87 -21.24
N TYR A 109 -3.33 4.97 -20.54
CA TYR A 109 -2.65 5.27 -19.29
C TYR A 109 -2.91 4.20 -18.21
N LEU A 110 -4.18 3.86 -17.95
CA LEU A 110 -4.55 2.88 -16.92
C LEU A 110 -4.01 1.47 -17.24
N ALA A 111 -4.00 1.08 -18.50
CA ALA A 111 -3.48 -0.21 -18.94
C ALA A 111 -1.95 -0.29 -18.90
N GLY A 112 -1.28 0.84 -19.13
CA GLY A 112 0.18 0.92 -19.19
C GLY A 112 0.85 1.26 -17.85
N HIS A 113 0.08 1.65 -16.83
CA HIS A 113 0.64 2.06 -15.52
C HIS A 113 0.33 1.01 -14.43
N GLU A 114 1.26 0.08 -14.27
CA GLU A 114 1.10 -1.07 -13.37
C GLU A 114 0.85 -0.69 -11.91
N LEU A 115 1.40 0.45 -11.45
CA LEU A 115 1.26 0.95 -10.08
C LEU A 115 0.09 1.93 -9.89
N PHE A 116 -0.72 2.19 -10.93
CA PHE A 116 -1.85 3.13 -10.80
C PHE A 116 -2.71 2.86 -9.58
N PHE A 117 -3.04 1.59 -9.32
CA PHE A 117 -3.94 1.23 -8.24
C PHE A 117 -3.30 1.34 -6.84
N LEU A 118 -1.99 1.51 -6.73
CA LEU A 118 -1.30 1.66 -5.44
C LEU A 118 -1.92 2.80 -4.60
N GLY A 119 -2.14 3.96 -5.19
CA GLY A 119 -2.76 5.08 -4.48
C GLY A 119 -4.17 4.75 -3.96
N LEU A 120 -4.97 4.02 -4.75
CA LEU A 120 -6.31 3.58 -4.33
C LEU A 120 -6.25 2.49 -3.25
N SER A 121 -5.28 1.56 -3.32
CA SER A 121 -5.07 0.56 -2.27
C SER A 121 -4.64 1.21 -0.96
N MET A 122 -3.72 2.18 -0.99
CA MET A 122 -3.30 2.95 0.19
C MET A 122 -4.48 3.70 0.84
N ALA A 123 -5.28 4.42 0.04
CA ALA A 123 -6.46 5.12 0.55
C ALA A 123 -7.51 4.14 1.09
N SER A 124 -7.68 2.98 0.45
CA SER A 124 -8.57 1.92 0.95
C SER A 124 -8.07 1.33 2.27
N ALA A 125 -6.77 1.08 2.38
CA ALA A 125 -6.14 0.61 3.61
C ALA A 125 -6.32 1.63 4.74
N LYS A 126 -6.06 2.91 4.48
CA LYS A 126 -6.25 4.00 5.44
C LYS A 126 -7.71 4.11 5.89
N ALA A 127 -8.67 4.10 4.95
CA ALA A 127 -10.10 4.15 5.26
C ALA A 127 -10.56 2.90 6.05
N THR A 128 -9.86 1.77 5.94
CA THR A 128 -10.13 0.55 6.69
C THR A 128 -9.49 0.56 8.07
N ALA A 129 -8.28 1.09 8.21
CA ALA A 129 -7.54 1.11 9.48
C ALA A 129 -8.01 2.21 10.44
N ASP A 130 -8.40 3.39 9.92
CA ASP A 130 -8.77 4.55 10.75
C ASP A 130 -9.92 4.30 11.75
N PRO A 131 -10.97 3.53 11.45
CA PRO A 131 -12.00 3.21 12.43
C PRO A 131 -11.50 2.46 13.67
N ALA A 132 -10.34 1.84 13.60
CA ALA A 132 -9.70 1.20 14.74
C ALA A 132 -8.97 2.19 15.68
N ARG A 133 -8.87 3.47 15.34
CA ARG A 133 -8.23 4.49 16.19
C ARG A 133 -9.14 4.84 17.38
N GLY A 134 -8.52 5.10 18.52
CA GLY A 134 -9.22 5.49 19.74
C GLY A 134 -9.92 4.36 20.50
N ILE A 135 -9.76 3.10 20.08
CA ILE A 135 -10.36 1.96 20.80
C ILE A 135 -9.54 1.68 22.06
N LYS A 136 -10.17 1.91 23.20
CA LYS A 136 -9.55 1.73 24.53
C LYS A 136 -9.00 0.31 24.70
N TYR A 137 -7.81 0.19 25.26
CA TYR A 137 -7.06 -1.06 25.46
C TYR A 137 -6.65 -1.82 24.20
N SER A 138 -6.88 -1.29 23.03
CA SER A 138 -6.45 -1.93 21.78
C SER A 138 -4.98 -1.65 21.50
N THR A 139 -4.20 -2.68 21.24
CA THR A 139 -2.77 -2.63 20.87
C THR A 139 -2.54 -2.85 19.38
N VAL A 140 -3.60 -2.72 18.57
CA VAL A 140 -3.52 -2.89 17.12
C VAL A 140 -2.85 -1.68 16.47
N VAL A 141 -1.91 -1.93 15.56
CA VAL A 141 -1.27 -0.90 14.73
C VAL A 141 -2.28 -0.35 13.74
N THR A 142 -2.45 0.97 13.68
CA THR A 142 -3.39 1.66 12.79
C THR A 142 -2.71 2.43 11.66
N ALA A 143 -1.41 2.70 11.78
CA ALA A 143 -0.62 3.29 10.72
C ALA A 143 0.85 2.89 10.84
N MET A 144 1.52 2.81 9.68
CA MET A 144 2.96 2.70 9.55
C MET A 144 3.42 3.67 8.45
N ALA A 145 4.50 4.41 8.70
CA ALA A 145 5.06 5.33 7.73
C ALA A 145 6.59 5.48 7.91
N ARG A 146 7.26 5.90 6.85
CA ARG A 146 8.72 6.08 6.79
C ARG A 146 9.03 7.38 6.06
N ASN A 147 10.10 8.05 6.46
CA ASN A 147 10.46 9.33 5.88
C ASN A 147 11.91 9.39 5.35
N GLY A 148 12.60 8.25 5.25
CA GLY A 148 14.00 8.18 4.83
C GLY A 148 15.01 8.42 5.96
N THR A 149 14.55 8.73 7.16
CA THR A 149 15.37 8.87 8.37
C THR A 149 14.81 8.07 9.53
N GLU A 150 13.51 8.04 9.68
CA GLU A 150 12.78 7.32 10.72
C GLU A 150 11.67 6.45 10.15
N PHE A 151 11.41 5.35 10.83
CA PHE A 151 10.21 4.53 10.70
C PHE A 151 9.32 4.78 11.91
N GLY A 152 8.02 4.95 11.71
CA GLY A 152 7.05 5.19 12.78
C GLY A 152 5.81 4.34 12.68
N ILE A 153 5.20 4.04 13.83
CA ILE A 153 3.91 3.38 13.94
C ILE A 153 2.94 4.18 14.79
N GLN A 154 1.64 4.07 14.51
CA GLN A 154 0.56 4.50 15.40
C GLN A 154 -0.20 3.27 15.93
N VAL A 155 -0.70 3.36 17.15
CA VAL A 155 -1.41 2.27 17.84
C VAL A 155 -2.81 2.74 18.24
N SER A 156 -3.79 1.90 18.06
CA SER A 156 -5.21 2.17 18.23
C SER A 156 -5.56 2.95 19.50
N SER A 157 -5.19 2.47 20.68
CA SER A 157 -5.52 3.13 21.95
C SER A 157 -4.62 4.30 22.33
N LEU A 158 -3.59 4.58 21.53
CA LEU A 158 -2.64 5.69 21.74
C LEU A 158 -2.86 6.83 20.73
N GLU A 159 -3.91 6.72 19.93
CA GLU A 159 -4.46 7.73 19.04
C GLU A 159 -3.42 8.33 18.08
N ASP A 160 -3.05 9.62 18.29
CA ASP A 160 -2.19 10.38 17.39
C ASP A 160 -0.69 10.29 17.72
N GLU A 161 -0.32 9.53 18.76
CA GLU A 161 1.08 9.36 19.13
C GLU A 161 1.82 8.50 18.11
N TRP A 162 2.97 8.99 17.63
CA TRP A 162 3.89 8.25 16.77
C TRP A 162 5.06 7.67 17.58
N PHE A 163 5.33 6.40 17.39
CA PHE A 163 6.46 5.69 17.99
C PHE A 163 7.49 5.42 16.91
N ALA A 164 8.55 6.22 16.91
CA ALA A 164 9.55 6.22 15.83
C ALA A 164 10.91 5.69 16.30
N ALA A 165 11.65 5.15 15.34
CA ALA A 165 13.04 4.74 15.46
C ALA A 165 13.75 4.91 14.10
N PRO A 166 15.09 4.87 14.02
CA PRO A 166 15.81 5.03 12.76
C PRO A 166 15.32 4.08 11.68
N ALA A 167 15.07 4.60 10.48
CA ALA A 167 14.62 3.81 9.34
C ALA A 167 15.70 2.78 8.94
N PRO A 168 15.34 1.51 8.71
CA PRO A 168 16.29 0.50 8.26
C PRO A 168 16.59 0.64 6.75
N PRO A 169 17.69 0.06 6.27
CA PRO A 169 17.91 -0.13 4.84
C PRO A 169 16.94 -1.20 4.30
N VAL A 170 16.51 -1.02 3.05
CA VAL A 170 15.69 -2.00 2.32
C VAL A 170 16.62 -3.05 1.69
N LYS A 171 16.27 -4.33 1.82
CA LYS A 171 17.00 -5.46 1.21
C LYS A 171 16.22 -5.96 0.00
N GLY A 172 16.83 -5.96 -1.17
CA GLY A 172 16.13 -6.38 -2.39
C GLY A 172 17.01 -6.35 -3.65
N LEU A 173 16.34 -6.28 -4.78
CA LEU A 173 16.99 -6.28 -6.10
C LEU A 173 17.05 -4.84 -6.65
N PHE A 174 18.19 -4.53 -7.25
CA PHE A 174 18.43 -3.24 -7.89
C PHE A 174 18.17 -3.32 -9.40
N LEU A 175 17.61 -2.24 -9.94
CA LEU A 175 17.52 -2.07 -11.39
C LEU A 175 18.93 -1.96 -12.00
N PRO A 176 19.09 -2.29 -13.30
CA PRO A 176 20.38 -2.19 -13.98
C PRO A 176 21.04 -0.82 -13.80
N GLY A 177 22.31 -0.81 -13.43
CA GLY A 177 23.09 0.41 -13.21
C GLY A 177 23.09 0.94 -11.78
N TYR A 178 22.30 0.36 -10.88
CA TYR A 178 22.26 0.74 -9.45
C TYR A 178 22.74 -0.38 -8.53
N SER A 179 23.08 0.00 -7.32
CA SER A 179 23.61 -0.88 -6.29
C SER A 179 23.24 -0.38 -4.88
N GLU A 180 23.58 -1.14 -3.85
CA GLU A 180 23.38 -0.74 -2.45
C GLU A 180 24.00 0.62 -2.11
N LYS A 181 25.09 1.01 -2.79
CA LYS A 181 25.75 2.33 -2.59
C LYS A 181 24.88 3.51 -3.00
N ASP A 182 23.88 3.28 -3.84
CA ASP A 182 22.99 4.29 -4.39
C ASP A 182 21.69 4.39 -3.57
N ALA A 183 21.40 3.38 -2.75
CA ALA A 183 20.18 3.29 -1.96
C ALA A 183 20.16 4.30 -0.81
N GLY A 184 18.98 4.88 -0.60
CA GLY A 184 18.59 5.56 0.64
C GLY A 184 18.02 4.58 1.67
N LEU A 185 17.69 5.11 2.85
CA LEU A 185 16.92 4.37 3.84
C LEU A 185 15.45 4.26 3.42
N ASP A 186 14.73 3.34 4.05
CA ASP A 186 13.30 3.12 3.77
C ASP A 186 12.48 4.40 3.92
N MET A 187 11.66 4.69 2.90
CA MET A 187 10.81 5.88 2.87
C MET A 187 9.48 5.62 2.16
N GLY A 188 8.46 6.37 2.55
CA GLY A 188 7.11 6.35 1.97
C GLY A 188 6.03 6.02 3.00
N ASP A 189 4.80 6.28 2.62
CA ASP A 189 3.59 6.06 3.42
C ASP A 189 2.84 4.78 3.03
N SER A 190 3.31 4.07 2.02
CA SER A 190 2.66 2.90 1.42
C SER A 190 2.57 1.68 2.36
N ALA A 191 3.39 1.62 3.45
CA ALA A 191 3.26 0.59 4.48
C ALA A 191 1.90 0.58 5.20
N ILE A 192 1.03 1.53 4.91
CA ILE A 192 -0.37 1.48 5.35
C ILE A 192 -1.11 0.26 4.79
N THR A 193 -0.69 -0.30 3.65
CA THR A 193 -1.28 -1.49 3.05
C THR A 193 -1.09 -2.72 3.92
N GLU A 194 0.05 -2.86 4.59
CA GLU A 194 0.34 -3.97 5.50
C GLU A 194 -0.51 -3.92 6.77
N THR A 195 -0.97 -2.75 7.20
CA THR A 195 -1.86 -2.65 8.37
C THR A 195 -3.20 -3.36 8.16
N VAL A 196 -3.61 -3.56 6.91
CA VAL A 196 -4.84 -4.26 6.53
C VAL A 196 -4.58 -5.61 5.88
N GLY A 197 -3.33 -6.08 5.92
CA GLY A 197 -2.97 -7.43 5.51
C GLY A 197 -2.67 -7.58 4.02
N TRP A 198 -2.25 -6.52 3.33
CA TRP A 198 -1.76 -6.55 1.95
C TRP A 198 -0.23 -6.37 1.92
N GLY A 199 0.36 -6.15 0.75
CA GLY A 199 1.79 -6.00 0.60
C GLY A 199 2.57 -7.21 1.10
N GLY A 200 3.57 -6.98 1.93
CA GLY A 200 4.43 -8.02 2.50
C GLY A 200 3.70 -9.16 3.23
N PHE A 201 2.44 -8.95 3.62
CA PHE A 201 1.60 -9.93 4.31
C PHE A 201 1.04 -11.01 3.38
N VAL A 202 1.02 -10.77 2.07
CA VAL A 202 0.44 -11.69 1.08
C VAL A 202 1.43 -12.10 -0.02
N LEU A 203 2.71 -11.98 0.21
CA LEU A 203 3.78 -12.37 -0.74
C LEU A 203 3.59 -13.80 -1.27
N GLY A 204 3.14 -14.74 -0.42
CA GLY A 204 2.85 -16.11 -0.82
C GLY A 204 1.72 -16.25 -1.83
N GLY A 205 0.85 -15.24 -1.97
CA GLY A 205 -0.19 -15.15 -2.97
C GLY A 205 0.22 -14.43 -4.25
N ALA A 206 1.37 -13.78 -4.25
CA ALA A 206 1.86 -12.92 -5.31
C ALA A 206 3.28 -13.32 -5.78
N PRO A 207 3.51 -14.54 -6.28
CA PRO A 207 4.85 -15.01 -6.61
C PRO A 207 5.55 -14.15 -7.68
N GLY A 208 4.79 -13.42 -8.48
CA GLY A 208 5.34 -12.48 -9.45
C GLY A 208 6.14 -11.33 -8.85
N ILE A 209 5.91 -10.98 -7.56
CA ILE A 209 6.68 -9.92 -6.88
C ILE A 209 8.15 -10.32 -6.65
N LEU A 210 8.44 -11.63 -6.60
CA LEU A 210 9.80 -12.13 -6.36
C LEU A 210 10.79 -11.71 -7.45
N SER A 211 10.30 -11.44 -8.65
CA SER A 211 11.14 -10.87 -9.71
C SER A 211 11.62 -9.44 -9.40
N LEU A 212 10.97 -8.75 -8.48
CA LEU A 212 11.28 -7.38 -8.06
C LEU A 212 12.00 -7.34 -6.71
N VAL A 213 11.57 -8.15 -5.74
CA VAL A 213 12.12 -8.11 -4.37
C VAL A 213 13.14 -9.21 -4.08
N GLY A 214 13.22 -10.22 -4.94
CA GLY A 214 14.07 -11.41 -4.75
C GLY A 214 13.41 -12.45 -3.84
N GLY A 215 14.17 -13.53 -3.56
CA GLY A 215 13.70 -14.64 -2.74
C GLY A 215 13.08 -15.78 -3.53
N THR A 216 12.51 -16.77 -2.82
CA THR A 216 11.87 -17.95 -3.38
C THR A 216 10.38 -18.00 -3.08
N PRO A 217 9.55 -18.76 -3.83
CA PRO A 217 8.14 -18.96 -3.53
C PRO A 217 7.89 -19.52 -2.11
N GLU A 218 8.78 -20.39 -1.63
CA GLU A 218 8.72 -20.99 -0.30
C GLU A 218 8.94 -19.94 0.80
N GLU A 219 9.89 -19.04 0.59
CA GLU A 219 10.13 -17.90 1.50
C GLU A 219 8.92 -16.97 1.51
N ALA A 220 8.34 -16.64 0.37
CA ALA A 220 7.14 -15.80 0.27
C ALA A 220 5.95 -16.41 1.01
N LEU A 221 5.72 -17.72 0.88
CA LEU A 221 4.72 -18.46 1.65
C LEU A 221 5.03 -18.44 3.16
N SER A 222 6.31 -18.57 3.52
CA SER A 222 6.75 -18.51 4.92
C SER A 222 6.46 -17.13 5.52
N TYR A 223 6.77 -16.04 4.82
CA TYR A 223 6.45 -14.68 5.27
C TYR A 223 4.95 -14.50 5.51
N SER A 224 4.10 -14.91 4.58
CA SER A 224 2.65 -14.78 4.75
C SER A 224 2.11 -15.58 5.93
N ARG A 225 2.69 -16.74 6.24
CA ARG A 225 2.33 -17.53 7.43
C ARG A 225 2.87 -16.90 8.73
N GLU A 226 4.08 -16.35 8.69
CA GLU A 226 4.70 -15.67 9.82
C GLU A 226 3.87 -14.46 10.29
N MET A 227 3.30 -13.69 9.36
CA MET A 227 2.47 -12.53 9.69
C MET A 227 1.22 -12.87 10.51
N ARG A 228 0.73 -14.10 10.43
CA ARG A 228 -0.39 -14.58 11.27
C ARG A 228 -0.05 -14.68 12.74
N GLN A 229 1.23 -14.86 13.08
CA GLN A 229 1.66 -14.97 14.47
C GLN A 229 1.59 -13.64 15.21
N ILE A 230 1.68 -12.52 14.47
CA ILE A 230 1.68 -11.16 15.03
C ILE A 230 0.37 -10.41 14.81
N THR A 231 -0.64 -11.02 14.22
CA THR A 231 -1.94 -10.40 13.93
C THR A 231 -3.05 -10.97 14.81
N VAL A 232 -4.16 -10.23 14.94
CA VAL A 232 -5.29 -10.63 15.78
C VAL A 232 -6.31 -11.50 15.06
N THR A 233 -6.40 -11.37 13.70
CA THR A 233 -7.40 -12.10 12.91
C THR A 233 -6.97 -12.23 11.44
N THR A 234 -7.85 -12.85 10.64
CA THR A 234 -7.73 -12.89 9.18
C THR A 234 -8.96 -12.24 8.53
N SER A 235 -8.78 -11.65 7.35
CA SER A 235 -9.86 -11.05 6.60
C SER A 235 -10.82 -12.11 6.05
N PRO A 236 -12.14 -11.99 6.24
CA PRO A 236 -13.09 -12.88 5.61
C PRO A 236 -13.27 -12.62 4.11
N GLU A 237 -12.89 -11.42 3.65
CA GLU A 237 -13.12 -10.93 2.30
C GLU A 237 -11.94 -11.20 1.35
N PHE A 238 -10.73 -11.05 1.85
CA PHE A 238 -9.49 -11.12 1.05
C PHE A 238 -8.84 -12.48 1.22
N ARG A 239 -9.26 -13.44 0.41
CA ARG A 239 -8.82 -14.83 0.48
C ARG A 239 -7.78 -15.14 -0.58
N ILE A 240 -6.71 -15.82 -0.19
CA ILE A 240 -5.54 -16.08 -1.03
C ILE A 240 -5.53 -17.56 -1.47
N PRO A 241 -5.67 -17.84 -2.77
CA PRO A 241 -5.71 -19.23 -3.27
C PRO A 241 -4.48 -20.04 -2.87
N ALA A 242 -3.27 -19.49 -3.00
CA ALA A 242 -2.01 -20.15 -2.63
C ALA A 242 -1.88 -20.48 -1.14
N LEU A 243 -2.70 -19.85 -0.29
CA LEU A 243 -2.78 -20.13 1.15
C LEU A 243 -4.04 -20.96 1.49
N GLY A 244 -4.55 -21.78 0.57
CA GLY A 244 -5.73 -22.61 0.77
C GLY A 244 -7.02 -21.80 0.94
N PHE A 245 -7.12 -20.64 0.29
CA PHE A 245 -8.22 -19.68 0.45
C PHE A 245 -8.39 -19.13 1.86
N GLU A 246 -7.36 -19.20 2.68
CA GLU A 246 -7.36 -18.48 3.95
C GLU A 246 -7.32 -16.97 3.71
N GLY A 247 -7.89 -16.20 4.64
CA GLY A 247 -7.90 -14.73 4.58
C GLY A 247 -6.52 -14.13 4.86
N THR A 248 -6.29 -12.91 4.38
CA THR A 248 -5.07 -12.16 4.72
C THR A 248 -4.99 -11.89 6.22
N ALA A 249 -3.78 -11.90 6.79
CA ALA A 249 -3.54 -11.64 8.20
C ALA A 249 -3.76 -10.15 8.51
N VAL A 250 -4.63 -9.81 9.49
CA VAL A 250 -5.07 -8.42 9.75
C VAL A 250 -4.97 -8.08 11.24
N GLY A 251 -4.60 -6.82 11.51
CA GLY A 251 -4.51 -6.28 12.85
C GLY A 251 -3.20 -6.65 13.54
N ILE A 252 -2.11 -6.01 13.14
CA ILE A 252 -0.79 -6.18 13.78
C ILE A 252 -0.92 -5.81 15.27
N ASP A 253 -0.66 -6.76 16.16
CA ASP A 253 -0.70 -6.56 17.61
C ASP A 253 0.70 -6.28 18.16
N VAL A 254 0.91 -5.08 18.68
CA VAL A 254 2.20 -4.65 19.29
C VAL A 254 2.70 -5.63 20.35
N ARG A 255 1.80 -6.20 21.16
CA ARG A 255 2.16 -7.19 22.19
C ARG A 255 2.74 -8.45 21.58
N LYS A 256 2.10 -8.97 20.55
CA LYS A 256 2.56 -10.18 19.84
C LYS A 256 3.90 -9.92 19.17
N VAL A 257 4.08 -8.75 18.52
CA VAL A 257 5.36 -8.37 17.90
C VAL A 257 6.49 -8.37 18.94
N VAL A 258 6.28 -7.73 20.09
CA VAL A 258 7.30 -7.66 21.14
C VAL A 258 7.55 -9.03 21.79
N GLN A 259 6.49 -9.81 22.01
CA GLN A 259 6.59 -11.14 22.64
C GLN A 259 7.29 -12.17 21.76
N THR A 260 6.99 -12.18 20.47
CA THR A 260 7.54 -13.18 19.52
C THR A 260 8.85 -12.73 18.89
N ASN A 261 9.17 -11.44 18.95
CA ASN A 261 10.25 -10.80 18.20
C ASN A 261 10.10 -10.96 16.66
N ILE A 262 8.90 -11.28 16.19
CA ILE A 262 8.56 -11.32 14.77
C ILE A 262 8.11 -9.92 14.36
N LEU A 263 8.80 -9.35 13.38
CA LEU A 263 8.49 -8.02 12.85
C LEU A 263 7.63 -8.14 11.58
N PRO A 264 6.71 -7.21 11.34
CA PRO A 264 5.99 -7.13 10.07
C PRO A 264 6.95 -7.17 8.87
N VAL A 265 6.57 -7.86 7.82
CA VAL A 265 7.25 -7.78 6.53
C VAL A 265 6.56 -6.73 5.70
N ILE A 266 7.33 -5.81 5.17
CA ILE A 266 6.86 -4.76 4.25
C ILE A 266 7.62 -4.95 2.96
N ASP A 267 6.94 -5.05 1.84
CA ASP A 267 7.59 -4.91 0.56
C ASP A 267 7.55 -3.44 0.13
N THR A 268 8.62 -2.94 -0.45
CA THR A 268 8.77 -1.51 -0.72
C THR A 268 9.72 -1.26 -1.88
N ALA A 269 9.58 -0.10 -2.48
CA ALA A 269 10.53 0.36 -3.48
C ALA A 269 11.85 0.80 -2.83
N LEU A 270 12.94 0.63 -3.55
CA LEU A 270 14.26 1.16 -3.21
C LEU A 270 14.40 2.58 -3.74
N ALA A 271 14.41 3.55 -2.84
CA ALA A 271 14.64 4.95 -3.17
C ALA A 271 16.13 5.23 -3.36
N HIS A 272 16.47 6.10 -4.30
CA HIS A 272 17.83 6.61 -4.44
C HIS A 272 18.17 7.57 -3.28
N LYS A 273 19.40 7.53 -2.75
CA LYS A 273 19.85 8.40 -1.64
C LYS A 273 19.86 9.90 -1.97
N ASN A 274 19.95 10.26 -3.25
CA ASN A 274 19.92 11.62 -3.73
C ASN A 274 18.58 11.92 -4.39
N PRO A 275 18.01 13.14 -4.24
CA PRO A 275 16.78 13.53 -4.90
C PRO A 275 16.93 13.60 -6.43
N GLY A 276 15.82 13.54 -7.15
CA GLY A 276 15.79 13.65 -8.62
C GLY A 276 16.13 12.38 -9.37
N HIS A 277 16.22 11.27 -8.68
CA HIS A 277 16.37 9.94 -9.27
C HIS A 277 15.07 9.13 -9.11
N PRO A 278 14.69 8.31 -10.10
CA PRO A 278 13.55 7.40 -9.97
C PRO A 278 13.83 6.31 -8.94
N ILE A 279 12.85 5.47 -8.69
CA ILE A 279 13.01 4.21 -7.96
C ILE A 279 14.12 3.39 -8.60
N ILE A 280 15.03 2.86 -7.79
CA ILE A 280 16.22 2.13 -8.22
C ILE A 280 16.13 0.61 -7.99
N GLY A 281 14.97 0.13 -7.53
CA GLY A 281 14.74 -1.29 -7.25
C GLY A 281 13.55 -1.48 -6.32
N ALA A 282 13.39 -2.70 -5.86
CA ALA A 282 12.40 -3.05 -4.84
C ALA A 282 12.95 -4.12 -3.89
N GLY A 283 12.38 -4.21 -2.70
CA GLY A 283 12.85 -5.16 -1.70
C GLY A 283 11.92 -5.29 -0.51
N LEU A 284 12.40 -6.01 0.48
CA LEU A 284 11.71 -6.24 1.73
C LEU A 284 12.40 -5.49 2.87
N VAL A 285 11.59 -5.00 3.80
CA VAL A 285 12.06 -4.35 5.00
C VAL A 285 11.23 -4.80 6.20
N ARG A 286 11.87 -4.83 7.37
CA ARG A 286 11.18 -5.05 8.65
C ARG A 286 11.34 -3.81 9.52
N PRO A 287 10.24 -3.28 10.08
CA PRO A 287 10.28 -2.13 11.00
C PRO A 287 11.23 -2.37 12.17
N PRO A 288 11.82 -1.32 12.73
CA PRO A 288 12.59 -1.45 13.97
C PRO A 288 11.71 -1.94 15.14
N LEU A 289 12.15 -2.97 15.86
CA LEU A 289 11.48 -3.48 17.07
C LEU A 289 11.24 -2.38 18.11
N GLU A 290 12.12 -1.40 18.14
CA GLU A 290 12.08 -0.27 19.07
C GLU A 290 10.78 0.54 18.94
N CYS A 291 10.20 0.67 17.76
CA CYS A 291 8.89 1.33 17.58
C CYS A 291 7.80 0.61 18.40
N PHE A 292 7.78 -0.72 18.34
CA PHE A 292 6.81 -1.54 19.06
C PHE A 292 7.05 -1.56 20.56
N LYS A 293 8.31 -1.60 21.01
CA LYS A 293 8.66 -1.51 22.43
C LYS A 293 8.24 -0.17 23.03
N LYS A 294 8.53 0.94 22.36
CA LYS A 294 8.11 2.29 22.81
C LYS A 294 6.58 2.37 22.91
N ALA A 295 5.86 1.85 21.90
CA ALA A 295 4.41 1.84 21.91
C ALA A 295 3.85 0.98 23.06
N LEU A 296 4.42 -0.20 23.30
CA LEU A 296 4.00 -1.08 24.40
C LEU A 296 4.28 -0.46 25.77
N SER A 297 5.44 0.16 25.96
CA SER A 297 5.79 0.89 27.19
C SER A 297 4.79 2.02 27.46
N ARG A 298 4.49 2.82 26.43
CA ARG A 298 3.50 3.90 26.53
C ARG A 298 2.10 3.40 26.84
N PHE A 299 1.73 2.24 26.25
CA PHE A 299 0.46 1.57 26.54
C PHE A 299 0.35 1.14 28.00
N THR A 300 1.38 0.46 28.55
CA THR A 300 1.38 0.04 29.95
C THR A 300 1.34 1.23 30.90
N GLU A 301 2.07 2.29 30.60
CA GLU A 301 2.04 3.55 31.37
C GLU A 301 0.64 4.19 31.34
N LYS A 302 0.02 4.34 30.16
CA LYS A 302 -1.31 4.96 30.00
C LYS A 302 -2.40 4.23 30.79
N TYR A 303 -2.29 2.91 30.89
CA TYR A 303 -3.33 2.08 31.52
C TYR A 303 -2.95 1.52 32.89
N GLY A 304 -1.79 1.90 33.45
CA GLY A 304 -1.33 1.44 34.77
C GLY A 304 -1.13 -0.07 34.86
N LEU A 305 -0.61 -0.67 33.77
CA LEU A 305 -0.34 -2.10 33.67
C LEU A 305 1.16 -2.30 33.95
N ASN A 306 1.50 -2.71 35.17
CA ASN A 306 2.88 -3.02 35.61
C ASN A 306 3.17 -4.51 35.48
#